data_9d882a946239d50a7d54c8797a97ed4f
#
_entry.id   9d882a946239d50a7d54c8797a97ed4f
#
_cell.length_a   1.000
_cell.length_b   1.000
_cell.length_c   1.000
_cell.angle_alpha   90.00
_cell.angle_beta   90.00
_cell.angle_gamma   90.00
#
_symmetry.space_group_name_H-M   'P 1'
#
loop_
_entity.id
_entity.type
_entity.pdbx_description
1 polymer ?
#
loop_
_entity_poly.entity_id
_entity_poly.type
_entity_poly.pdbx_seq_one_letter_code
_entity_poly.pdbx_strand_id
1 'polypeptide(L)'
;MKLAVIAPVAWRTPPSHYGPWETVASLLTEGLVARGLDVTLFATLDSVTAATLDGVCPSGYAENPQMDGRIWEALHVSHALSRSAEFDLIHNHLDWLPLAFDAHVKAPMVTTIHGFSGRGILPAYAQSHSSFVAISESDRSAELEYVATIHHGIDLDALPFSATPQDALVAFGRIHPDKGTADAIAIARKAGRRLVICGIVQDEQYFAECVKPHIDGDRVIFRGSVGPLERAAVLGSAAVLLHPIHFDEPFGLSVVEAMACGTPVVAYRRGSMAEVVDVGVTGYLAHGVVSAVAAVDAAVALDRSAVHARARARFGVDRMVDEYVRVYEKILGIPHQPLANAPSRASSGVQATPILASPIP
;
A
#
# COMPACT_ATOMS: atom_id res chain seq x y z
N MET A 1 15.84 5.54 -21.19
CA MET A 1 15.18 4.25 -20.80
C MET A 1 13.70 4.44 -21.01
N LYS A 2 13.11 3.61 -21.86
CA LYS A 2 11.67 3.60 -22.14
C LYS A 2 11.02 2.43 -21.43
N LEU A 3 10.12 2.71 -20.51
CA LEU A 3 9.54 1.74 -19.57
C LEU A 3 8.05 1.53 -19.82
N ALA A 4 7.61 0.28 -19.74
CA ALA A 4 6.20 -0.06 -19.58
C ALA A 4 5.95 -0.42 -18.12
N VAL A 5 4.98 0.20 -17.47
CA VAL A 5 4.48 -0.20 -16.16
C VAL A 5 3.09 -0.80 -16.34
N ILE A 6 2.91 -2.08 -15.99
CA ILE A 6 1.62 -2.78 -16.05
C ILE A 6 1.01 -2.76 -14.65
N ALA A 7 0.04 -1.87 -14.44
CA ALA A 7 -0.72 -1.79 -13.20
C ALA A 7 -1.91 -2.77 -13.23
N PRO A 8 -2.44 -3.20 -12.07
CA PRO A 8 -3.72 -3.89 -12.02
C PRO A 8 -4.86 -3.02 -12.56
N VAL A 9 -5.94 -3.68 -12.98
CA VAL A 9 -7.15 -3.02 -13.50
C VAL A 9 -8.38 -3.32 -12.64
N ALA A 10 -8.16 -3.78 -11.40
CA ALA A 10 -9.23 -3.91 -10.42
C ALA A 10 -9.80 -2.55 -10.02
N TRP A 11 -8.94 -1.56 -9.91
CA TRP A 11 -9.23 -0.17 -9.60
C TRP A 11 -8.52 0.75 -10.59
N ARG A 12 -8.95 2.02 -10.68
CA ARG A 12 -8.18 3.03 -11.42
C ARG A 12 -6.83 3.30 -10.73
N THR A 13 -5.88 3.82 -11.46
CA THR A 13 -4.53 4.20 -10.98
C THR A 13 -4.33 5.73 -11.03
N PRO A 14 -4.15 6.47 -9.89
CA PRO A 14 -4.31 5.97 -8.52
C PRO A 14 -5.77 5.73 -8.15
N PRO A 15 -6.06 4.85 -7.18
CA PRO A 15 -7.43 4.54 -6.79
C PRO A 15 -8.08 5.68 -6.02
N SER A 16 -9.42 5.80 -6.11
CA SER A 16 -10.17 6.83 -5.38
C SER A 16 -10.27 6.53 -3.87
N HIS A 17 -10.32 5.26 -3.50
CA HIS A 17 -10.49 4.80 -2.12
C HIS A 17 -9.56 3.65 -1.77
N TYR A 18 -9.80 2.47 -2.33
CA TYR A 18 -9.07 1.24 -2.08
C TYR A 18 -8.36 0.79 -3.37
N GLY A 19 -7.16 0.24 -3.24
CA GLY A 19 -6.33 -0.26 -4.34
C GLY A 19 -4.85 -0.13 -3.98
N PRO A 20 -4.34 -0.98 -3.06
CA PRO A 20 -2.96 -0.84 -2.57
C PRO A 20 -1.91 -1.04 -3.65
N TRP A 21 -2.13 -1.95 -4.60
CA TRP A 21 -1.19 -2.22 -5.68
C TRP A 21 -1.19 -1.10 -6.71
N GLU A 22 -2.38 -0.61 -7.07
CA GLU A 22 -2.55 0.55 -7.97
C GLU A 22 -1.94 1.82 -7.36
N THR A 23 -2.05 1.99 -6.03
CA THR A 23 -1.40 3.10 -5.33
C THR A 23 0.12 3.03 -5.49
N VAL A 24 0.73 1.87 -5.27
CA VAL A 24 2.18 1.70 -5.40
C VAL A 24 2.62 1.85 -6.85
N ALA A 25 1.89 1.26 -7.81
CA ALA A 25 2.17 1.42 -9.24
C ALA A 25 2.12 2.89 -9.68
N SER A 26 1.12 3.65 -9.20
CA SER A 26 1.01 5.08 -9.43
C SER A 26 2.21 5.85 -8.86
N LEU A 27 2.53 5.65 -7.58
CA LEU A 27 3.64 6.35 -6.93
C LEU A 27 4.98 6.08 -7.61
N LEU A 28 5.20 4.84 -8.03
CA LEU A 28 6.39 4.48 -8.79
C LEU A 28 6.41 5.16 -10.16
N THR A 29 5.32 5.08 -10.91
CA THR A 29 5.18 5.69 -12.24
C THR A 29 5.45 7.18 -12.19
N GLU A 30 4.78 7.91 -11.31
CA GLU A 30 4.96 9.37 -11.15
C GLU A 30 6.39 9.72 -10.73
N GLY A 31 6.98 8.93 -9.85
CA GLY A 31 8.36 9.10 -9.42
C GLY A 31 9.38 8.86 -10.54
N LEU A 32 9.14 7.90 -11.43
CA LEU A 32 9.97 7.63 -12.60
C LEU A 32 9.88 8.77 -13.63
N VAL A 33 8.66 9.26 -13.91
CA VAL A 33 8.44 10.41 -14.81
C VAL A 33 9.12 11.66 -14.26
N ALA A 34 9.00 11.93 -12.96
CA ALA A 34 9.66 13.06 -12.31
C ALA A 34 11.20 13.02 -12.43
N ARG A 35 11.78 11.85 -12.65
CA ARG A 35 13.22 11.64 -12.90
C ARG A 35 13.58 11.69 -14.39
N GLY A 36 12.63 12.02 -15.25
CA GLY A 36 12.84 12.19 -16.70
C GLY A 36 12.88 10.88 -17.50
N LEU A 37 12.36 9.78 -16.93
CA LEU A 37 12.23 8.53 -17.69
C LEU A 37 11.00 8.59 -18.60
N ASP A 38 11.09 7.95 -19.76
CA ASP A 38 9.98 7.78 -20.70
C ASP A 38 9.13 6.57 -20.24
N VAL A 39 7.96 6.85 -19.66
CA VAL A 39 7.11 5.82 -19.05
C VAL A 39 5.76 5.76 -19.73
N THR A 40 5.35 4.55 -20.11
CA THR A 40 3.96 4.25 -20.47
C THR A 40 3.34 3.42 -19.33
N LEU A 41 2.26 3.96 -18.75
CA LEU A 41 1.44 3.27 -17.76
C LEU A 41 0.30 2.53 -18.48
N PHE A 42 0.32 1.21 -18.41
CA PHE A 42 -0.82 0.37 -18.79
C PHE A 42 -1.73 0.21 -17.58
N ALA A 43 -2.92 0.80 -17.66
CA ALA A 43 -3.90 0.84 -16.58
C ALA A 43 -5.34 0.98 -17.13
N THR A 44 -6.32 1.23 -16.28
CA THR A 44 -7.67 1.59 -16.73
C THR A 44 -7.67 2.96 -17.41
N LEU A 45 -8.57 3.18 -18.39
CA LEU A 45 -8.62 4.41 -19.18
C LEU A 45 -9.07 5.65 -18.38
N ASP A 46 -9.67 5.46 -17.22
CA ASP A 46 -10.04 6.51 -16.27
C ASP A 46 -8.91 6.83 -15.25
N SER A 47 -7.76 6.19 -15.39
CA SER A 47 -6.56 6.47 -14.58
C SER A 47 -5.98 7.84 -14.87
N VAL A 48 -5.24 8.41 -13.90
CA VAL A 48 -4.63 9.73 -14.00
C VAL A 48 -3.14 9.62 -13.74
N THR A 49 -2.32 10.05 -14.70
CA THR A 49 -0.85 9.97 -14.60
C THR A 49 -0.19 11.05 -15.44
N ALA A 50 1.04 11.43 -15.06
CA ALA A 50 1.91 12.26 -15.90
C ALA A 50 2.66 11.44 -16.96
N ALA A 51 2.65 10.10 -16.87
CA ALA A 51 3.16 9.20 -17.89
C ALA A 51 2.24 9.15 -19.12
N THR A 52 2.67 8.50 -20.20
CA THR A 52 1.74 8.11 -21.26
C THR A 52 0.77 7.04 -20.75
N LEU A 53 -0.52 7.36 -20.68
CA LEU A 53 -1.55 6.39 -20.32
C LEU A 53 -1.95 5.56 -21.54
N ASP A 54 -2.01 4.22 -21.35
CA ASP A 54 -2.51 3.28 -22.35
C ASP A 54 -3.29 2.13 -21.66
N GLY A 55 -4.22 1.52 -22.36
CA GLY A 55 -5.02 0.44 -21.83
C GLY A 55 -6.24 0.13 -22.69
N VAL A 56 -6.98 -0.90 -22.27
CA VAL A 56 -8.22 -1.35 -22.92
C VAL A 56 -9.39 -1.42 -21.94
N CYS A 57 -9.11 -1.44 -20.64
CA CYS A 57 -10.12 -1.51 -19.59
C CYS A 57 -10.68 -0.09 -19.34
N PRO A 58 -11.99 0.16 -19.52
CA PRO A 58 -12.54 1.50 -19.42
C PRO A 58 -12.51 2.08 -17.98
N SER A 59 -12.68 1.22 -16.97
CA SER A 59 -12.66 1.57 -15.53
C SER A 59 -12.34 0.34 -14.69
N GLY A 60 -12.11 0.52 -13.38
CA GLY A 60 -11.83 -0.59 -12.48
C GLY A 60 -12.99 -1.60 -12.39
N TYR A 61 -12.71 -2.89 -12.64
CA TYR A 61 -13.75 -3.92 -12.63
C TYR A 61 -14.32 -4.17 -11.22
N ALA A 62 -13.57 -3.90 -10.18
CA ALA A 62 -14.04 -4.07 -8.80
C ALA A 62 -15.13 -3.05 -8.40
N GLU A 63 -15.28 -1.96 -9.16
CA GLU A 63 -16.31 -0.95 -8.96
C GLU A 63 -17.54 -1.15 -9.86
N ASN A 64 -17.47 -2.12 -10.82
CA ASN A 64 -18.55 -2.39 -11.76
C ASN A 64 -18.92 -3.88 -11.78
N PRO A 65 -20.04 -4.28 -11.14
CA PRO A 65 -20.46 -5.68 -11.07
C PRO A 65 -20.78 -6.34 -12.43
N GLN A 66 -20.87 -5.56 -13.50
CA GLN A 66 -21.10 -6.07 -14.86
C GLN A 66 -19.80 -6.48 -15.57
N MET A 67 -18.63 -6.16 -14.98
CA MET A 67 -17.34 -6.50 -15.54
C MET A 67 -16.81 -7.80 -14.93
N ASP A 68 -16.42 -8.76 -15.78
CA ASP A 68 -15.67 -9.95 -15.32
C ASP A 68 -14.18 -9.62 -15.27
N GLY A 69 -13.61 -9.58 -14.07
CA GLY A 69 -12.21 -9.23 -13.86
C GLY A 69 -11.23 -10.12 -14.64
N ARG A 70 -11.51 -11.43 -14.77
CA ARG A 70 -10.65 -12.36 -15.50
C ARG A 70 -10.54 -12.00 -16.98
N ILE A 71 -11.65 -11.56 -17.58
CA ILE A 71 -11.68 -11.16 -18.99
C ILE A 71 -10.89 -9.86 -19.16
N TRP A 72 -11.15 -8.86 -18.32
CA TRP A 72 -10.47 -7.56 -18.43
C TRP A 72 -8.98 -7.64 -18.12
N GLU A 73 -8.56 -8.44 -17.15
CA GLU A 73 -7.15 -8.70 -16.90
C GLU A 73 -6.47 -9.39 -18.09
N ALA A 74 -7.11 -10.41 -18.68
CA ALA A 74 -6.55 -11.10 -19.85
C ALA A 74 -6.41 -10.17 -21.07
N LEU A 75 -7.42 -9.33 -21.35
CA LEU A 75 -7.38 -8.33 -22.42
C LEU A 75 -6.30 -7.29 -22.17
N HIS A 76 -6.20 -6.79 -20.94
CA HIS A 76 -5.20 -5.81 -20.50
C HIS A 76 -3.78 -6.34 -20.69
N VAL A 77 -3.50 -7.54 -20.19
CA VAL A 77 -2.19 -8.20 -20.33
C VAL A 77 -1.86 -8.44 -21.81
N SER A 78 -2.82 -8.97 -22.58
CA SER A 78 -2.64 -9.20 -24.02
C SER A 78 -2.27 -7.90 -24.75
N HIS A 79 -2.98 -6.80 -24.44
CA HIS A 79 -2.71 -5.49 -25.04
C HIS A 79 -1.31 -4.98 -24.67
N ALA A 80 -0.96 -4.95 -23.38
CA ALA A 80 0.33 -4.47 -22.93
C ALA A 80 1.50 -5.27 -23.51
N LEU A 81 1.41 -6.60 -23.47
CA LEU A 81 2.49 -7.48 -23.94
C LEU A 81 2.62 -7.51 -25.48
N SER A 82 1.55 -7.25 -26.25
CA SER A 82 1.63 -7.10 -27.69
C SER A 82 2.55 -5.96 -28.14
N ARG A 83 2.74 -4.96 -27.26
CA ARG A 83 3.60 -3.79 -27.48
C ARG A 83 4.99 -3.94 -26.85
N SER A 84 5.32 -5.11 -26.32
CA SER A 84 6.57 -5.33 -25.57
C SER A 84 7.85 -4.92 -26.30
N ALA A 85 7.87 -4.99 -27.63
CA ALA A 85 9.03 -4.59 -28.46
C ALA A 85 9.31 -3.08 -28.49
N GLU A 86 8.39 -2.25 -27.98
CA GLU A 86 8.53 -0.79 -27.96
C GLU A 86 9.31 -0.27 -26.75
N PHE A 87 9.57 -1.14 -25.76
CA PHE A 87 10.12 -0.79 -24.46
C PHE A 87 11.48 -1.43 -24.21
N ASP A 88 12.31 -0.75 -23.43
CA ASP A 88 13.59 -1.29 -22.95
C ASP A 88 13.37 -2.31 -21.81
N LEU A 89 12.32 -2.09 -20.99
CA LEU A 89 11.96 -2.95 -19.86
C LEU A 89 10.47 -2.81 -19.54
N ILE A 90 9.87 -3.92 -19.08
CA ILE A 90 8.49 -3.99 -18.60
C ILE A 90 8.52 -4.22 -17.09
N HIS A 91 7.80 -3.39 -16.32
CA HIS A 91 7.57 -3.60 -14.90
C HIS A 91 6.13 -4.07 -14.65
N ASN A 92 6.00 -5.30 -14.20
CA ASN A 92 4.74 -5.95 -13.91
C ASN A 92 4.34 -5.77 -12.42
N HIS A 93 3.15 -5.21 -12.17
CA HIS A 93 2.50 -5.11 -10.86
C HIS A 93 1.21 -5.96 -10.78
N LEU A 94 0.91 -6.75 -11.81
CA LEU A 94 -0.34 -7.54 -11.92
C LEU A 94 -0.15 -9.02 -11.49
N ASP A 95 0.83 -9.30 -10.63
CA ASP A 95 1.10 -10.65 -10.13
C ASP A 95 1.47 -11.65 -11.24
N TRP A 96 0.90 -12.85 -11.24
CA TRP A 96 1.30 -14.00 -12.06
C TRP A 96 0.81 -13.97 -13.52
N LEU A 97 -0.30 -13.29 -13.82
CA LEU A 97 -0.94 -13.43 -15.15
C LEU A 97 -0.03 -13.00 -16.30
N PRO A 98 0.71 -11.89 -16.26
CA PRO A 98 1.68 -11.54 -17.30
C PRO A 98 2.80 -12.57 -17.46
N LEU A 99 3.19 -13.24 -16.37
CA LEU A 99 4.26 -14.26 -16.38
C LEU A 99 3.90 -15.48 -17.23
N ALA A 100 2.62 -15.81 -17.31
CA ALA A 100 2.15 -16.92 -18.14
C ALA A 100 2.41 -16.70 -19.65
N PHE A 101 2.68 -15.47 -20.08
CA PHE A 101 2.94 -15.08 -21.46
C PHE A 101 4.37 -14.59 -21.70
N ASP A 102 5.22 -14.61 -20.70
CA ASP A 102 6.59 -14.11 -20.68
C ASP A 102 7.44 -14.64 -21.87
N ALA A 103 7.30 -15.91 -22.24
CA ALA A 103 7.99 -16.48 -23.38
C ALA A 103 7.72 -15.76 -24.74
N HIS A 104 6.69 -14.94 -24.82
CA HIS A 104 6.32 -14.18 -26.02
C HIS A 104 6.69 -12.70 -25.92
N VAL A 105 7.26 -12.28 -24.80
CA VAL A 105 7.64 -10.88 -24.53
C VAL A 105 9.04 -10.60 -25.10
N LYS A 106 9.23 -9.42 -25.68
CA LYS A 106 10.51 -9.03 -26.31
C LYS A 106 11.44 -8.30 -25.35
N ALA A 107 10.90 -7.42 -24.50
CA ALA A 107 11.67 -6.71 -23.50
C ALA A 107 11.86 -7.57 -22.24
N PRO A 108 12.96 -7.43 -21.50
CA PRO A 108 13.08 -8.04 -20.18
C PRO A 108 11.97 -7.55 -19.25
N MET A 109 11.51 -8.43 -18.36
CA MET A 109 10.45 -8.11 -17.39
C MET A 109 11.01 -8.15 -15.97
N VAL A 110 10.57 -7.20 -15.15
CA VAL A 110 10.68 -7.24 -13.70
C VAL A 110 9.27 -7.30 -13.10
N THR A 111 9.08 -8.12 -12.09
CA THR A 111 7.79 -8.27 -11.42
C THR A 111 7.94 -7.96 -9.94
N THR A 112 7.16 -6.98 -9.46
CA THR A 112 6.98 -6.77 -8.03
C THR A 112 5.90 -7.72 -7.51
N ILE A 113 6.28 -8.59 -6.57
CA ILE A 113 5.35 -9.47 -5.88
C ILE A 113 4.79 -8.69 -4.68
N HIS A 114 3.53 -8.26 -4.77
CA HIS A 114 2.87 -7.44 -3.75
C HIS A 114 2.31 -8.23 -2.55
N GLY A 115 2.58 -9.50 -2.51
CA GLY A 115 2.17 -10.46 -1.51
C GLY A 115 2.15 -11.84 -2.15
N PHE A 116 2.97 -12.76 -1.65
CA PHE A 116 3.04 -14.09 -2.22
C PHE A 116 1.76 -14.88 -1.88
N SER A 117 0.95 -15.17 -2.91
CA SER A 117 -0.36 -15.80 -2.76
C SER A 117 -0.32 -17.29 -2.43
N GLY A 118 0.87 -17.88 -2.34
CA GLY A 118 1.09 -19.27 -1.92
C GLY A 118 1.52 -20.20 -3.05
N ARG A 119 1.71 -21.48 -2.69
CA ARG A 119 2.35 -22.47 -3.57
C ARG A 119 1.59 -22.79 -4.86
N GLY A 120 0.29 -22.53 -4.92
CA GLY A 120 -0.53 -22.81 -6.09
C GLY A 120 -0.14 -22.00 -7.33
N ILE A 121 0.46 -20.82 -7.16
CA ILE A 121 0.88 -19.97 -8.30
C ILE A 121 2.37 -20.15 -8.66
N LEU A 122 3.15 -20.91 -7.90
CA LEU A 122 4.57 -21.19 -8.20
C LEU A 122 4.84 -21.65 -9.64
N PRO A 123 4.01 -22.49 -10.28
CA PRO A 123 4.27 -22.89 -11.67
C PRO A 123 4.38 -21.71 -12.63
N ALA A 124 3.65 -20.61 -12.43
CA ALA A 124 3.77 -19.41 -13.26
C ALA A 124 5.10 -18.71 -13.05
N TYR A 125 5.52 -18.57 -11.78
CA TYR A 125 6.81 -17.95 -11.43
C TYR A 125 8.00 -18.80 -11.89
N ALA A 126 7.94 -20.13 -11.66
CA ALA A 126 9.04 -21.03 -11.96
C ALA A 126 9.31 -21.18 -13.49
N GLN A 127 8.34 -20.90 -14.34
CA GLN A 127 8.47 -20.94 -15.79
C GLN A 127 8.81 -19.59 -16.40
N SER A 128 8.75 -18.51 -15.62
CA SER A 128 9.01 -17.15 -16.09
C SER A 128 10.49 -16.81 -16.06
N HIS A 129 10.92 -15.97 -17.00
CA HIS A 129 12.25 -15.36 -17.06
C HIS A 129 12.27 -13.98 -16.40
N SER A 130 11.16 -13.55 -15.80
CA SER A 130 11.06 -12.27 -15.11
C SER A 130 12.00 -12.20 -13.91
N SER A 131 12.58 -11.04 -13.67
CA SER A 131 13.31 -10.74 -12.43
C SER A 131 12.31 -10.39 -11.32
N PHE A 132 12.39 -11.04 -10.17
CA PHE A 132 11.43 -10.82 -9.07
C PHE A 132 11.96 -9.82 -8.03
N VAL A 133 11.08 -8.93 -7.59
CA VAL A 133 11.31 -8.02 -6.46
C VAL A 133 10.29 -8.34 -5.37
N ALA A 134 10.77 -8.63 -4.15
CA ALA A 134 9.94 -8.76 -2.96
C ALA A 134 9.70 -7.39 -2.31
N ILE A 135 8.60 -7.26 -1.58
CA ILE A 135 8.23 -6.02 -0.87
C ILE A 135 8.62 -6.04 0.61
N SER A 136 9.02 -7.19 1.12
CA SER A 136 9.64 -7.39 2.43
C SER A 136 10.47 -8.68 2.44
N GLU A 137 11.36 -8.85 3.39
CA GLU A 137 12.11 -10.11 3.54
C GLU A 137 11.18 -11.25 4.00
N SER A 138 10.17 -10.94 4.83
CA SER A 138 9.22 -11.92 5.32
C SER A 138 8.26 -12.46 4.27
N ASP A 139 8.03 -11.70 3.18
CA ASP A 139 7.14 -12.11 2.08
C ASP A 139 7.86 -12.94 1.00
N ARG A 140 9.16 -13.11 1.10
CA ARG A 140 9.93 -13.90 0.14
C ARG A 140 9.61 -15.38 0.26
N SER A 141 9.28 -16.00 -0.87
CA SER A 141 9.23 -17.46 -0.99
C SER A 141 10.65 -18.02 -1.09
N ALA A 142 10.96 -19.05 -0.33
CA ALA A 142 12.24 -19.76 -0.43
C ALA A 142 12.42 -20.52 -1.77
N GLU A 143 11.36 -20.63 -2.56
CA GLU A 143 11.32 -21.34 -3.85
C GLU A 143 11.59 -20.40 -5.04
N LEU A 144 11.79 -19.08 -4.79
CA LEU A 144 12.04 -18.08 -5.82
C LEU A 144 13.35 -17.32 -5.56
N GLU A 145 14.03 -16.96 -6.64
CA GLU A 145 15.16 -16.05 -6.59
C GLU A 145 14.70 -14.62 -6.81
N TYR A 146 15.13 -13.72 -5.92
CA TYR A 146 14.77 -12.30 -5.99
C TYR A 146 16.03 -11.46 -6.28
N VAL A 147 15.88 -10.52 -7.22
CA VAL A 147 16.97 -9.57 -7.57
C VAL A 147 17.14 -8.47 -6.52
N ALA A 148 16.06 -8.19 -5.76
CA ALA A 148 16.04 -7.23 -4.66
C ALA A 148 14.84 -7.45 -3.72
N THR A 149 14.91 -6.88 -2.52
CA THR A 149 13.77 -6.59 -1.64
C THR A 149 13.62 -5.08 -1.54
N ILE A 150 12.49 -4.53 -1.98
CA ILE A 150 12.22 -3.09 -2.00
C ILE A 150 10.94 -2.82 -1.24
N HIS A 151 11.04 -2.25 -0.05
CA HIS A 151 9.88 -1.81 0.71
C HIS A 151 9.07 -0.76 -0.09
N HIS A 152 7.76 -0.80 -0.01
CA HIS A 152 6.93 0.22 -0.64
C HIS A 152 7.26 1.63 -0.15
N GLY A 153 7.16 2.58 -1.06
CA GLY A 153 7.19 4.00 -0.75
C GLY A 153 5.77 4.54 -0.54
N ILE A 154 5.68 5.59 0.26
CA ILE A 154 4.44 6.34 0.49
C ILE A 154 4.66 7.82 0.14
N ASP A 155 3.58 8.49 -0.26
CA ASP A 155 3.58 9.93 -0.48
C ASP A 155 3.56 10.66 0.88
N LEU A 156 4.73 11.12 1.29
CA LEU A 156 4.90 11.81 2.57
C LEU A 156 4.24 13.20 2.61
N ASP A 157 4.03 13.83 1.48
CA ASP A 157 3.39 15.15 1.40
C ASP A 157 1.87 15.04 1.55
N ALA A 158 1.29 13.90 1.15
CA ALA A 158 -0.12 13.59 1.37
C ALA A 158 -0.43 13.16 2.81
N LEU A 159 0.59 12.93 3.65
CA LEU A 159 0.48 12.42 5.02
C LEU A 159 1.13 13.40 6.02
N PRO A 160 0.49 14.53 6.31
CA PRO A 160 1.06 15.57 7.16
C PRO A 160 1.27 15.10 8.58
N PHE A 161 2.39 15.50 9.16
CA PHE A 161 2.69 15.25 10.57
C PHE A 161 1.66 15.91 11.49
N SER A 162 1.23 15.16 12.51
CA SER A 162 0.34 15.65 13.58
C SER A 162 1.02 15.48 14.94
N ALA A 163 1.31 16.59 15.58
CA ALA A 163 1.95 16.61 16.91
C ALA A 163 0.98 16.28 18.05
N THR A 164 -0.30 16.59 17.88
CA THR A 164 -1.33 16.51 18.92
C THR A 164 -2.38 15.45 18.58
N PRO A 165 -2.28 14.24 19.16
CA PRO A 165 -3.29 13.21 18.96
C PRO A 165 -4.57 13.51 19.77
N GLN A 166 -5.68 12.95 19.32
CA GLN A 166 -6.86 12.74 20.16
C GLN A 166 -6.67 11.46 20.99
N ASP A 167 -7.52 11.23 22.00
CA ASP A 167 -7.43 10.04 22.85
C ASP A 167 -8.08 8.79 22.25
N ALA A 168 -8.19 8.68 20.93
CA ALA A 168 -8.78 7.55 20.24
C ALA A 168 -7.70 6.67 19.60
N LEU A 169 -7.90 5.36 19.68
CA LEU A 169 -7.18 4.38 18.87
C LEU A 169 -7.83 4.30 17.49
N VAL A 170 -7.10 3.87 16.48
CA VAL A 170 -7.65 3.61 15.15
C VAL A 170 -7.34 2.18 14.70
N ALA A 171 -8.29 1.53 14.05
CA ALA A 171 -8.09 0.32 13.26
C ALA A 171 -8.39 0.66 11.79
N PHE A 172 -7.44 0.39 10.90
CA PHE A 172 -7.52 0.81 9.50
C PHE A 172 -7.24 -0.35 8.56
N GLY A 173 -8.22 -0.74 7.75
CA GLY A 173 -8.10 -1.82 6.78
C GLY A 173 -9.45 -2.44 6.43
N ARG A 174 -9.43 -3.43 5.53
CA ARG A 174 -10.63 -4.20 5.17
C ARG A 174 -11.26 -4.82 6.42
N ILE A 175 -12.58 -4.80 6.51
CA ILE A 175 -13.29 -5.50 7.58
C ILE A 175 -13.43 -6.97 7.14
N HIS A 176 -12.53 -7.78 7.67
CA HIS A 176 -12.38 -9.20 7.38
C HIS A 176 -11.73 -9.88 8.60
N PRO A 177 -11.99 -11.16 8.89
CA PRO A 177 -11.41 -11.86 10.04
C PRO A 177 -9.88 -11.75 10.10
N ASP A 178 -9.20 -11.83 8.96
CA ASP A 178 -7.74 -11.75 8.86
C ASP A 178 -7.16 -10.41 9.35
N LYS A 179 -7.92 -9.31 9.26
CA LYS A 179 -7.50 -7.98 9.72
C LYS A 179 -7.74 -7.73 11.22
N GLY A 180 -8.40 -8.66 11.92
CA GLY A 180 -8.51 -8.66 13.37
C GLY A 180 -9.30 -7.48 13.95
N THR A 181 -10.33 -6.98 13.26
CA THR A 181 -11.15 -5.86 13.76
C THR A 181 -11.81 -6.17 15.11
N ALA A 182 -12.23 -7.42 15.34
CA ALA A 182 -12.78 -7.84 16.64
C ALA A 182 -11.73 -7.76 17.76
N ASP A 183 -10.47 -8.11 17.46
CA ASP A 183 -9.36 -7.96 18.41
C ASP A 183 -9.07 -6.49 18.70
N ALA A 184 -9.11 -5.61 17.69
CA ALA A 184 -8.96 -4.17 17.88
C ALA A 184 -10.03 -3.62 18.84
N ILE A 185 -11.29 -4.05 18.69
CA ILE A 185 -12.38 -3.70 19.61
C ILE A 185 -12.10 -4.22 21.03
N ALA A 186 -11.66 -5.47 21.15
CA ALA A 186 -11.34 -6.06 22.45
C ALA A 186 -10.16 -5.35 23.13
N ILE A 187 -9.12 -4.98 22.37
CA ILE A 187 -7.97 -4.22 22.85
C ILE A 187 -8.42 -2.85 23.35
N ALA A 188 -9.14 -2.09 22.52
CA ALA A 188 -9.59 -0.75 22.87
C ALA A 188 -10.45 -0.73 24.14
N ARG A 189 -11.41 -1.66 24.25
CA ARG A 189 -12.26 -1.79 25.44
C ARG A 189 -11.47 -2.10 26.69
N LYS A 190 -10.53 -3.05 26.63
CA LYS A 190 -9.69 -3.42 27.79
C LYS A 190 -8.70 -2.32 28.18
N ALA A 191 -8.23 -1.53 27.21
CA ALA A 191 -7.40 -0.36 27.44
C ALA A 191 -8.21 0.89 27.91
N GLY A 192 -9.54 0.80 27.96
CA GLY A 192 -10.41 1.90 28.35
C GLY A 192 -10.45 3.07 27.37
N ARG A 193 -10.09 2.85 26.10
CA ARG A 193 -9.95 3.89 25.07
C ARG A 193 -11.03 3.79 24.01
N ARG A 194 -11.31 4.91 23.34
CA ARG A 194 -12.19 4.97 22.16
C ARG A 194 -11.48 4.31 20.97
N LEU A 195 -12.27 3.73 20.04
CA LEU A 195 -11.78 3.14 18.80
C LEU A 195 -12.53 3.70 17.60
N VAL A 196 -11.77 4.19 16.62
CA VAL A 196 -12.30 4.54 15.31
C VAL A 196 -11.91 3.42 14.35
N ILE A 197 -12.89 2.85 13.65
CA ILE A 197 -12.70 1.78 12.66
C ILE A 197 -12.96 2.37 11.28
N CYS A 198 -11.97 2.25 10.38
CA CYS A 198 -12.06 2.68 9.00
C CYS A 198 -11.72 1.53 8.04
N GLY A 199 -12.52 1.36 7.00
CA GLY A 199 -12.28 0.39 5.93
C GLY A 199 -13.55 -0.09 5.25
N ILE A 200 -13.37 -0.74 4.11
CA ILE A 200 -14.46 -1.39 3.37
C ILE A 200 -14.87 -2.67 4.08
N VAL A 201 -16.17 -2.96 4.10
CA VAL A 201 -16.68 -4.26 4.54
C VAL A 201 -16.47 -5.24 3.40
N GLN A 202 -15.58 -6.21 3.59
CA GLN A 202 -15.30 -7.27 2.63
C GLN A 202 -16.00 -8.58 3.01
N ASP A 203 -16.16 -8.84 4.31
CA ASP A 203 -16.91 -9.97 4.84
C ASP A 203 -18.11 -9.44 5.62
N GLU A 204 -19.28 -9.47 4.99
CA GLU A 204 -20.56 -8.98 5.56
C GLU A 204 -21.00 -9.81 6.77
N GLN A 205 -20.76 -11.12 6.77
CA GLN A 205 -21.11 -11.97 7.90
C GLN A 205 -20.25 -11.63 9.11
N TYR A 206 -18.93 -11.54 8.93
CA TYR A 206 -18.02 -11.15 10.01
C TYR A 206 -18.36 -9.76 10.55
N PHE A 207 -18.67 -8.80 9.66
CA PHE A 207 -19.08 -7.48 10.09
C PHE A 207 -20.35 -7.53 10.94
N ALA A 208 -21.37 -8.23 10.48
CA ALA A 208 -22.67 -8.33 11.17
C ALA A 208 -22.56 -9.03 12.54
N GLU A 209 -21.75 -10.06 12.64
CA GLU A 209 -21.65 -10.90 13.85
C GLU A 209 -20.59 -10.39 14.85
N CYS A 210 -19.43 -9.91 14.36
CA CYS A 210 -18.26 -9.65 15.21
C CYS A 210 -17.93 -8.16 15.37
N VAL A 211 -18.43 -7.28 14.51
CA VAL A 211 -18.07 -5.85 14.54
C VAL A 211 -19.28 -4.99 14.87
N LYS A 212 -20.34 -5.09 14.07
CA LYS A 212 -21.54 -4.25 14.16
C LYS A 212 -22.19 -4.21 15.57
N PRO A 213 -22.31 -5.33 16.32
CA PRO A 213 -22.90 -5.32 17.66
C PRO A 213 -22.11 -4.49 18.68
N HIS A 214 -20.88 -4.12 18.35
CA HIS A 214 -20.00 -3.36 19.23
C HIS A 214 -19.95 -1.86 18.90
N ILE A 215 -20.49 -1.45 17.75
CA ILE A 215 -20.55 -0.06 17.32
C ILE A 215 -21.65 0.65 18.12
N ASP A 216 -21.26 1.61 18.95
CA ASP A 216 -22.16 2.40 19.79
C ASP A 216 -22.17 3.90 19.44
N GLY A 217 -21.31 4.33 18.51
CA GLY A 217 -21.21 5.70 18.06
C GLY A 217 -20.40 6.62 19.00
N ASP A 218 -19.99 6.14 20.16
CA ASP A 218 -19.18 6.87 21.14
C ASP A 218 -17.86 6.18 21.44
N ARG A 219 -17.90 4.97 22.01
CA ARG A 219 -16.70 4.19 22.35
C ARG A 219 -16.12 3.48 21.15
N VAL A 220 -16.96 2.94 20.28
CA VAL A 220 -16.59 2.29 19.04
C VAL A 220 -17.35 2.94 17.89
N ILE A 221 -16.59 3.62 17.03
CA ILE A 221 -17.11 4.39 15.90
C ILE A 221 -16.69 3.70 14.60
N PHE A 222 -17.62 3.40 13.72
CA PHE A 222 -17.33 2.91 12.36
C PHE A 222 -17.57 4.02 11.35
N ARG A 223 -16.55 4.35 10.55
CA ARG A 223 -16.60 5.39 9.53
C ARG A 223 -16.73 4.85 8.10
N GLY A 224 -16.61 3.53 7.91
CA GLY A 224 -16.59 2.96 6.57
C GLY A 224 -15.31 3.26 5.81
N SER A 225 -15.40 3.24 4.49
CA SER A 225 -14.28 3.60 3.60
C SER A 225 -14.06 5.11 3.62
N VAL A 226 -12.80 5.52 3.74
CA VAL A 226 -12.40 6.92 3.77
C VAL A 226 -11.43 7.22 2.62
N GLY A 227 -11.58 8.37 2.00
CA GLY A 227 -10.69 8.84 0.94
C GLY A 227 -9.32 9.32 1.47
N PRO A 228 -8.37 9.64 0.58
CA PRO A 228 -6.99 9.95 0.97
C PRO A 228 -6.86 11.08 2.00
N LEU A 229 -7.57 12.19 1.84
CA LEU A 229 -7.52 13.33 2.77
C LEU A 229 -8.08 12.97 4.15
N GLU A 230 -9.21 12.26 4.19
CA GLU A 230 -9.80 11.82 5.46
C GLU A 230 -8.93 10.74 6.13
N ARG A 231 -8.29 9.86 5.33
CA ARG A 231 -7.33 8.87 5.81
C ARG A 231 -6.19 9.54 6.58
N ALA A 232 -5.55 10.55 5.98
CA ALA A 232 -4.47 11.29 6.61
C ALA A 232 -4.92 11.96 7.92
N ALA A 233 -6.12 12.56 7.94
CA ALA A 233 -6.69 13.19 9.12
C ALA A 233 -6.98 12.17 10.23
N VAL A 234 -7.59 11.03 9.90
CA VAL A 234 -7.90 9.97 10.87
C VAL A 234 -6.62 9.36 11.44
N LEU A 235 -5.66 8.99 10.58
CA LEU A 235 -4.39 8.42 11.03
C LEU A 235 -3.61 9.43 11.88
N GLY A 236 -3.50 10.69 11.44
CA GLY A 236 -2.75 11.73 12.17
C GLY A 236 -3.38 12.12 13.52
N SER A 237 -4.70 12.05 13.66
CA SER A 237 -5.39 12.37 14.91
C SER A 237 -5.39 11.22 15.93
N ALA A 238 -5.08 9.99 15.53
CA ALA A 238 -5.11 8.84 16.42
C ALA A 238 -3.97 8.87 17.45
N ALA A 239 -4.24 8.37 18.66
CA ALA A 239 -3.22 8.14 19.67
C ALA A 239 -2.31 6.98 19.28
N VAL A 240 -2.90 5.88 18.74
CA VAL A 240 -2.19 4.67 18.30
C VAL A 240 -2.99 4.02 17.17
N LEU A 241 -2.28 3.50 16.16
CA LEU A 241 -2.85 2.54 15.22
C LEU A 241 -2.79 1.12 15.81
N LEU A 242 -3.93 0.44 15.86
CA LEU A 242 -4.00 -1.00 16.16
C LEU A 242 -3.98 -1.81 14.85
N HIS A 243 -3.04 -2.76 14.77
CA HIS A 243 -2.90 -3.64 13.61
C HIS A 243 -2.82 -5.12 14.04
N PRO A 244 -3.92 -5.66 14.63
CA PRO A 244 -3.95 -7.01 15.22
C PRO A 244 -4.32 -8.09 14.18
N ILE A 245 -3.56 -8.19 13.11
CA ILE A 245 -3.79 -9.08 11.96
C ILE A 245 -3.59 -10.56 12.29
N HIS A 246 -4.30 -11.44 11.57
CA HIS A 246 -4.25 -12.89 11.73
C HIS A 246 -3.60 -13.63 10.55
N PHE A 247 -2.98 -12.92 9.62
CA PHE A 247 -2.20 -13.47 8.51
C PHE A 247 -0.80 -12.84 8.51
N ASP A 248 0.11 -13.40 7.72
CA ASP A 248 1.44 -12.81 7.56
C ASP A 248 1.33 -11.62 6.59
N GLU A 249 1.39 -10.41 7.14
CA GLU A 249 1.26 -9.15 6.38
C GLU A 249 2.45 -8.99 5.43
N PRO A 250 2.24 -8.86 4.13
CA PRO A 250 3.34 -8.70 3.18
C PRO A 250 4.14 -7.42 3.38
N PHE A 251 3.49 -6.29 3.75
CA PHE A 251 4.17 -5.02 4.00
C PHE A 251 3.49 -4.15 5.07
N GLY A 252 2.19 -3.85 4.92
CA GLY A 252 1.46 -3.03 5.87
C GLY A 252 1.47 -1.52 5.55
N LEU A 253 0.95 -1.11 4.39
CA LEU A 253 0.88 0.29 3.97
C LEU A 253 0.23 1.19 5.04
N SER A 254 -0.89 0.77 5.64
CA SER A 254 -1.57 1.55 6.70
C SER A 254 -0.71 1.79 7.93
N VAL A 255 0.23 0.88 8.22
CA VAL A 255 1.18 1.00 9.32
C VAL A 255 2.19 2.11 9.03
N VAL A 256 2.79 2.10 7.85
CA VAL A 256 3.78 3.13 7.46
C VAL A 256 3.12 4.49 7.24
N GLU A 257 1.88 4.55 6.74
CA GLU A 257 1.08 5.76 6.62
C GLU A 257 0.79 6.40 8.00
N ALA A 258 0.40 5.58 8.98
CA ALA A 258 0.19 6.06 10.35
C ALA A 258 1.48 6.63 10.96
N MET A 259 2.60 5.90 10.82
CA MET A 259 3.89 6.36 11.30
C MET A 259 4.34 7.65 10.59
N ALA A 260 4.04 7.82 9.30
CA ALA A 260 4.31 9.06 8.57
C ALA A 260 3.52 10.24 9.11
N CYS A 261 2.30 10.03 9.61
CA CYS A 261 1.54 11.05 10.33
C CYS A 261 2.04 11.29 11.78
N GLY A 262 3.04 10.54 12.24
CA GLY A 262 3.55 10.59 13.61
C GLY A 262 2.78 9.68 14.59
N THR A 263 1.89 8.83 14.10
CA THR A 263 1.07 7.94 14.93
C THR A 263 1.79 6.63 15.19
N PRO A 264 2.10 6.29 16.44
CA PRO A 264 2.73 5.03 16.79
C PRO A 264 1.78 3.86 16.59
N VAL A 265 2.36 2.66 16.50
CA VAL A 265 1.64 1.44 16.12
C VAL A 265 1.73 0.38 17.20
N VAL A 266 0.63 -0.34 17.44
CA VAL A 266 0.63 -1.63 18.14
C VAL A 266 0.15 -2.68 17.15
N ALA A 267 1.05 -3.56 16.72
CA ALA A 267 0.79 -4.60 15.72
C ALA A 267 1.03 -6.00 16.29
N TYR A 268 0.30 -6.99 15.76
CA TYR A 268 0.69 -8.38 15.99
C TYR A 268 1.98 -8.70 15.22
N ARG A 269 2.85 -9.51 15.82
CA ARG A 269 4.13 -9.91 15.23
C ARG A 269 3.91 -10.96 14.14
N ARG A 270 3.42 -10.52 12.98
CA ARG A 270 3.14 -11.37 11.82
C ARG A 270 3.69 -10.74 10.54
N GLY A 271 4.25 -11.58 9.66
CA GLY A 271 4.83 -11.15 8.40
C GLY A 271 5.84 -10.01 8.59
N SER A 272 5.74 -8.99 7.78
CA SER A 272 6.65 -7.84 7.73
C SER A 272 6.62 -6.93 8.96
N MET A 273 5.72 -7.13 9.91
CA MET A 273 5.59 -6.21 11.05
C MET A 273 6.89 -6.10 11.87
N ALA A 274 7.69 -7.19 11.93
CA ALA A 274 8.99 -7.17 12.61
C ALA A 274 10.07 -6.37 11.83
N GLU A 275 9.88 -6.16 10.54
CA GLU A 275 10.74 -5.35 9.69
C GLU A 275 10.31 -3.88 9.67
N VAL A 276 8.99 -3.63 9.71
CA VAL A 276 8.39 -2.31 9.54
C VAL A 276 8.38 -1.52 10.84
N VAL A 277 8.05 -2.17 11.97
CA VAL A 277 7.92 -1.51 13.29
C VAL A 277 9.23 -1.58 14.06
N ASP A 278 9.83 -0.43 14.32
CA ASP A 278 11.00 -0.31 15.22
C ASP A 278 10.49 -0.23 16.67
N VAL A 279 10.64 -1.34 17.40
CA VAL A 279 10.12 -1.47 18.77
C VAL A 279 10.70 -0.41 19.69
N GLY A 280 9.82 0.31 20.41
CA GLY A 280 10.20 1.40 21.31
C GLY A 280 10.51 2.73 20.61
N VAL A 281 10.44 2.78 19.27
CA VAL A 281 10.64 4.01 18.47
C VAL A 281 9.37 4.35 17.69
N THR A 282 8.88 3.42 16.86
CA THR A 282 7.68 3.64 16.03
C THR A 282 6.46 2.89 16.52
N GLY A 283 6.62 2.00 17.49
CA GLY A 283 5.52 1.20 18.02
C GLY A 283 5.98 0.02 18.84
N TYR A 284 5.05 -0.93 19.02
CA TYR A 284 5.30 -2.18 19.75
C TYR A 284 4.68 -3.36 19.00
N LEU A 285 5.31 -4.53 19.18
CA LEU A 285 4.83 -5.80 18.64
C LEU A 285 4.20 -6.65 19.74
N ALA A 286 3.04 -7.21 19.45
CA ALA A 286 2.27 -8.03 20.36
C ALA A 286 1.99 -9.44 19.78
N HIS A 287 1.62 -10.40 20.63
CA HIS A 287 1.29 -11.77 20.22
C HIS A 287 -0.21 -12.10 20.38
N GLY A 288 -1.01 -11.14 20.85
CA GLY A 288 -2.44 -11.27 21.06
C GLY A 288 -2.99 -10.11 21.88
N VAL A 289 -4.29 -10.15 22.16
CA VAL A 289 -5.03 -9.06 22.83
C VAL A 289 -4.37 -8.62 24.15
N VAL A 290 -3.96 -9.56 25.02
CA VAL A 290 -3.42 -9.22 26.35
C VAL A 290 -2.12 -8.42 26.24
N SER A 291 -1.17 -8.87 25.42
CA SER A 291 0.09 -8.16 25.20
C SER A 291 -0.10 -6.85 24.43
N ALA A 292 -1.09 -6.78 23.53
CA ALA A 292 -1.41 -5.54 22.83
C ALA A 292 -1.98 -4.48 23.78
N VAL A 293 -2.88 -4.85 24.70
CA VAL A 293 -3.39 -3.95 25.75
C VAL A 293 -2.25 -3.37 26.59
N ALA A 294 -1.32 -4.23 27.02
CA ALA A 294 -0.15 -3.78 27.80
C ALA A 294 0.77 -2.81 27.01
N ALA A 295 0.78 -2.91 25.67
CA ALA A 295 1.60 -2.08 24.81
C ALA A 295 0.96 -0.71 24.49
N VAL A 296 -0.36 -0.55 24.62
CA VAL A 296 -1.07 0.69 24.21
C VAL A 296 -0.53 1.91 24.90
N ASP A 297 -0.43 1.90 26.24
CA ASP A 297 0.02 3.09 26.99
C ASP A 297 1.49 3.41 26.72
N ALA A 298 2.33 2.40 26.54
CA ALA A 298 3.73 2.58 26.13
C ALA A 298 3.83 3.18 24.73
N ALA A 299 2.95 2.78 23.80
CA ALA A 299 2.89 3.33 22.45
C ALA A 299 2.42 4.79 22.45
N VAL A 300 1.40 5.13 23.26
CA VAL A 300 0.91 6.51 23.43
C VAL A 300 2.02 7.44 23.94
N ALA A 301 2.94 6.95 24.75
CA ALA A 301 4.04 7.73 25.34
C ALA A 301 5.22 7.97 24.37
N LEU A 302 5.22 7.36 23.17
CA LEU A 302 6.30 7.56 22.20
C LEU A 302 6.31 8.99 21.63
N ASP A 303 7.50 9.47 21.33
CA ASP A 303 7.68 10.76 20.66
C ASP A 303 7.22 10.67 19.20
N ARG A 304 6.11 11.32 18.90
CA ARG A 304 5.52 11.36 17.56
C ARG A 304 6.44 11.94 16.48
N SER A 305 7.31 12.89 16.88
CA SER A 305 8.32 13.48 15.97
C SER A 305 9.36 12.43 15.58
N ALA A 306 9.78 11.60 16.52
CA ALA A 306 10.70 10.49 16.24
C ALA A 306 10.04 9.40 15.36
N VAL A 307 8.75 9.07 15.62
CA VAL A 307 7.96 8.15 14.78
C VAL A 307 7.92 8.65 13.34
N HIS A 308 7.53 9.93 13.14
CA HIS A 308 7.47 10.58 11.83
C HIS A 308 8.82 10.58 11.11
N ALA A 309 9.88 11.06 11.80
CA ALA A 309 11.22 11.13 11.22
C ALA A 309 11.72 9.75 10.78
N ARG A 310 11.43 8.71 11.57
CA ARG A 310 11.81 7.34 11.23
C ARG A 310 11.06 6.80 10.01
N ALA A 311 9.75 7.07 9.92
CA ALA A 311 8.95 6.69 8.76
C ALA A 311 9.45 7.39 7.47
N ARG A 312 9.70 8.69 7.54
CA ARG A 312 10.25 9.47 6.41
C ARG A 312 11.58 8.91 5.91
N ALA A 313 12.49 8.57 6.82
CA ALA A 313 13.81 8.07 6.47
C ALA A 313 13.76 6.68 5.78
N ARG A 314 12.71 5.88 6.05
CA ARG A 314 12.64 4.48 5.59
C ARG A 314 11.66 4.25 4.45
N PHE A 315 10.58 5.03 4.37
CA PHE A 315 9.42 4.68 3.53
C PHE A 315 9.00 5.80 2.56
N GLY A 316 9.84 6.80 2.32
CA GLY A 316 9.57 7.82 1.29
C GLY A 316 9.56 7.23 -0.13
N VAL A 317 8.67 7.73 -0.98
CA VAL A 317 8.55 7.29 -2.37
C VAL A 317 9.86 7.43 -3.16
N ASP A 318 10.63 8.50 -2.92
CA ASP A 318 11.89 8.74 -3.63
C ASP A 318 12.90 7.61 -3.44
N ARG A 319 13.05 7.10 -2.21
CA ARG A 319 13.89 5.94 -1.91
C ARG A 319 13.45 4.71 -2.73
N MET A 320 12.15 4.42 -2.74
CA MET A 320 11.60 3.29 -3.49
C MET A 320 11.91 3.42 -4.99
N VAL A 321 11.68 4.60 -5.56
CA VAL A 321 11.94 4.85 -6.99
C VAL A 321 13.41 4.68 -7.31
N ASP A 322 14.32 5.24 -6.49
CA ASP A 322 15.77 5.11 -6.69
C ASP A 322 16.26 3.66 -6.61
N GLU A 323 15.66 2.85 -5.73
CA GLU A 323 15.97 1.42 -5.64
C GLU A 323 15.49 0.66 -6.87
N TYR A 324 14.27 0.95 -7.39
CA TYR A 324 13.79 0.35 -8.63
C TYR A 324 14.63 0.75 -9.84
N VAL A 325 15.04 2.00 -9.94
CA VAL A 325 15.95 2.44 -11.03
C VAL A 325 17.24 1.65 -11.04
N ARG A 326 17.86 1.41 -9.87
CA ARG A 326 19.06 0.56 -9.78
C ARG A 326 18.78 -0.88 -10.22
N VAL A 327 17.61 -1.43 -9.92
CA VAL A 327 17.20 -2.76 -10.40
C VAL A 327 17.07 -2.76 -11.91
N TYR A 328 16.43 -1.75 -12.52
CA TYR A 328 16.29 -1.64 -13.96
C TYR A 328 17.65 -1.55 -14.66
N GLU A 329 18.54 -0.67 -14.16
CA GLU A 329 19.91 -0.54 -14.67
C GLU A 329 20.69 -1.86 -14.60
N LYS A 330 20.56 -2.60 -13.49
CA LYS A 330 21.17 -3.92 -13.32
C LYS A 330 20.63 -4.94 -14.34
N ILE A 331 19.33 -4.98 -14.56
CA ILE A 331 18.69 -5.92 -15.52
C ILE A 331 19.12 -5.58 -16.95
N LEU A 332 19.22 -4.30 -17.29
CA LEU A 332 19.60 -3.83 -18.63
C LEU A 332 21.12 -3.80 -18.87
N GLY A 333 21.93 -4.05 -17.83
CA GLY A 333 23.39 -3.95 -17.94
C GLY A 333 23.89 -2.52 -18.16
N ILE A 334 23.13 -1.50 -17.74
CA ILE A 334 23.46 -0.08 -17.89
C ILE A 334 24.21 0.40 -16.64
N PRO A 335 25.33 1.13 -16.77
CA PRO A 335 26.02 1.72 -15.62
C PRO A 335 25.11 2.65 -14.83
N HIS A 336 25.16 2.58 -13.50
CA HIS A 336 24.39 3.47 -12.64
C HIS A 336 24.77 4.93 -12.89
N GLN A 337 23.79 5.74 -13.27
CA GLN A 337 23.91 7.19 -13.36
C GLN A 337 23.05 7.83 -12.27
N PRO A 338 23.63 8.64 -11.37
CA PRO A 338 22.81 9.39 -10.42
C PRO A 338 21.79 10.24 -11.19
N LEU A 339 20.52 9.95 -11.00
CA LEU A 339 19.46 10.75 -11.59
C LEU A 339 19.43 12.11 -10.91
N ALA A 340 19.13 13.16 -11.68
CA ALA A 340 18.93 14.48 -11.10
C ALA A 340 17.86 14.40 -10.00
N ASN A 341 18.14 15.02 -8.84
CA ASN A 341 17.14 15.10 -7.78
C ASN A 341 15.85 15.62 -8.37
N ALA A 342 14.75 14.89 -8.21
CA ALA A 342 13.45 15.38 -8.63
C ALA A 342 13.22 16.74 -7.95
N PRO A 343 12.79 17.79 -8.69
CA PRO A 343 12.40 19.04 -8.04
C PRO A 343 11.33 18.69 -7.01
N SER A 344 11.46 19.24 -5.78
CA SER A 344 10.44 19.05 -4.75
C SER A 344 9.08 19.34 -5.39
N ARG A 345 8.15 18.40 -5.30
CA ARG A 345 6.81 18.57 -5.87
C ARG A 345 6.26 19.88 -5.30
N ALA A 346 6.21 20.92 -6.13
CA ALA A 346 5.50 22.12 -5.78
C ALA A 346 4.06 21.71 -5.51
N SER A 347 3.59 21.91 -4.29
CA SER A 347 2.20 21.69 -3.92
C SER A 347 1.35 22.40 -4.98
N SER A 348 0.71 21.62 -5.86
CA SER A 348 -0.32 22.14 -6.74
C SER A 348 -1.40 22.69 -5.82
N GLY A 349 -1.40 24.00 -5.66
CA GLY A 349 -2.29 24.72 -4.77
C GLY A 349 -3.74 24.55 -5.23
N VAL A 350 -4.37 23.51 -4.75
CA VAL A 350 -5.82 23.50 -4.57
C VAL A 350 -6.06 24.37 -3.34
N GLN A 351 -6.43 25.63 -3.56
CA GLN A 351 -6.89 26.51 -2.49
C GLN A 351 -8.04 25.81 -1.76
N ALA A 352 -7.75 25.32 -0.57
CA ALA A 352 -8.77 24.82 0.33
C ALA A 352 -9.63 26.01 0.76
N THR A 353 -10.84 26.10 0.26
CA THR A 353 -11.88 26.94 0.85
C THR A 353 -12.10 26.45 2.28
N PRO A 354 -12.04 27.29 3.31
CA PRO A 354 -12.24 26.84 4.68
C PRO A 354 -13.66 26.34 4.86
N ILE A 355 -13.79 25.04 5.09
CA ILE A 355 -15.05 24.44 5.54
C ILE A 355 -15.21 24.85 7.00
N LEU A 356 -16.12 25.78 7.28
CA LEU A 356 -16.57 26.10 8.63
C LEU A 356 -17.05 24.83 9.33
N ALA A 357 -16.33 24.45 10.37
CA ALA A 357 -16.74 23.35 11.24
C ALA A 357 -18.04 23.73 11.94
N SER A 358 -19.14 23.09 11.56
CA SER A 358 -20.36 23.10 12.35
C SER A 358 -20.17 22.22 13.59
N PRO A 359 -20.56 22.66 14.79
CA PRO A 359 -20.49 21.82 15.98
C PRO A 359 -21.46 20.65 15.84
N ILE A 360 -20.99 19.49 16.17
CA ILE A 360 -21.74 18.23 16.20
C ILE A 360 -22.66 18.27 17.45
N PRO A 361 -23.97 17.91 17.32
CA PRO A 361 -24.88 17.76 18.47
C PRO A 361 -24.49 16.57 19.37
#